data_1490b1fa5bc7fb13c5bbb6052148b4d3
#
_entry.id   1490b1fa5bc7fb13c5bbb6052148b4d3
#
_cell.length_a   1.000
_cell.length_b   1.000
_cell.length_c   1.000
_cell.angle_alpha   90.00
_cell.angle_beta   90.00
_cell.angle_gamma   90.00
#
_symmetry.space_group_name_H-M   'P 1'
#
loop_
_entity.id
_entity.type
_entity.pdbx_description
1 polymer ?
#
loop_
_entity_poly.entity_id
_entity_poly.type
_entity_poly.pdbx_seq_one_letter_code
_entity_poly.pdbx_strand_id
1 'polypeptide(L)'
;YKQFLPPVIQKNYGNWKYHEILTPGTMVHVGESGDKLWTVRVASPRLLSTETIREHCDIAEKYCDGYLRYTTRNNVEFLVSDEKKLEPLKKELKDRGFKMGGIGPHITNVVHTQGWVHCHSACTDASGLVKAMMDELYEYFESKKLPNKVRLAVACCVNMCGAVHCSDIAVVAVHTKVPVIAHENFKNMCELPTVIGSCPTRAISPDPAKKSVKINAEKCMYCGNCFTVCPPISIKDPERDGIAIVVGGKVNSLRSNPKFSKLVIPYISNEPPRWPKVVAAIKHIIEVYAKNAKKHER
;
A
#
# COMPACT_ATOMS: atom_id res chain seq x y z
N TYR A 1 -10.13 -13.85 21.41
CA TYR A 1 -10.07 -12.48 20.79
C TYR A 1 -11.37 -11.70 21.00
N LYS A 2 -12.51 -12.35 21.21
CA LYS A 2 -13.82 -11.67 21.39
C LYS A 2 -13.85 -10.68 22.55
N GLN A 3 -13.09 -10.92 23.60
CA GLN A 3 -12.95 -10.02 24.75
C GLN A 3 -12.40 -8.63 24.41
N PHE A 4 -11.71 -8.50 23.25
CA PHE A 4 -11.14 -7.24 22.78
C PHE A 4 -12.08 -6.46 21.84
N LEU A 5 -13.27 -6.97 21.59
CA LEU A 5 -14.25 -6.31 20.73
C LEU A 5 -15.11 -5.32 21.52
N PRO A 6 -15.52 -4.19 20.91
CA PRO A 6 -16.54 -3.32 21.52
C PRO A 6 -17.81 -4.09 21.89
N PRO A 7 -18.49 -3.77 22.97
CA PRO A 7 -19.70 -4.47 23.41
C PRO A 7 -20.78 -4.57 22.32
N VAL A 8 -20.98 -3.51 21.54
CA VAL A 8 -21.91 -3.50 20.40
C VAL A 8 -21.53 -4.54 19.35
N ILE A 9 -20.23 -4.71 19.07
CA ILE A 9 -19.76 -5.74 18.13
C ILE A 9 -19.93 -7.14 18.74
N GLN A 10 -19.63 -7.33 20.04
CA GLN A 10 -19.81 -8.62 20.69
C GLN A 10 -21.28 -9.09 20.63
N LYS A 11 -22.22 -8.20 20.92
CA LYS A 11 -23.65 -8.46 20.87
C LYS A 11 -24.16 -8.81 19.47
N ASN A 12 -23.63 -8.14 18.43
CA ASN A 12 -24.05 -8.28 17.04
C ASN A 12 -23.04 -9.08 16.19
N TYR A 13 -22.22 -9.91 16.82
CA TYR A 13 -21.13 -10.62 16.14
C TYR A 13 -21.66 -11.56 15.04
N GLY A 14 -21.40 -11.15 13.76
CA GLY A 14 -21.91 -11.86 12.59
C GLY A 14 -23.34 -11.49 12.18
N ASN A 15 -24.07 -10.70 12.98
CA ASN A 15 -25.48 -10.37 12.79
C ASN A 15 -25.65 -8.88 12.42
N TRP A 16 -25.07 -8.48 11.30
CA TRP A 16 -25.15 -7.10 10.77
C TRP A 16 -26.23 -7.01 9.71
N LYS A 17 -27.13 -6.02 9.87
CA LYS A 17 -28.24 -5.77 8.95
C LYS A 17 -27.79 -4.98 7.71
N TYR A 18 -27.08 -3.85 7.91
CA TYR A 18 -26.51 -3.05 6.82
C TYR A 18 -25.39 -2.12 7.30
N HIS A 19 -24.67 -1.55 6.33
CA HIS A 19 -23.63 -0.55 6.55
C HIS A 19 -23.89 0.62 5.60
N GLU A 20 -23.80 1.85 6.11
CA GLU A 20 -24.04 3.05 5.34
C GLU A 20 -22.90 4.04 5.49
N ILE A 21 -22.52 4.69 4.37
CA ILE A 21 -21.52 5.75 4.35
C ILE A 21 -22.23 7.07 4.56
N LEU A 22 -21.94 7.76 5.67
CA LEU A 22 -22.58 9.03 6.03
C LEU A 22 -21.85 10.21 5.38
N THR A 23 -20.54 10.27 5.59
CA THR A 23 -19.65 11.31 5.03
C THR A 23 -18.31 10.68 4.66
N PRO A 24 -17.44 11.36 3.89
CA PRO A 24 -16.09 10.85 3.68
C PRO A 24 -15.41 10.51 5.00
N GLY A 25 -14.89 9.29 5.10
CA GLY A 25 -14.26 8.80 6.33
C GLY A 25 -15.21 8.33 7.43
N THR A 26 -16.54 8.45 7.28
CA THR A 26 -17.50 8.05 8.33
C THR A 26 -18.51 7.04 7.80
N MET A 27 -18.68 5.93 8.53
CA MET A 27 -19.70 4.91 8.27
C MET A 27 -20.50 4.63 9.53
N VAL A 28 -21.75 4.20 9.34
CA VAL A 28 -22.56 3.55 10.38
C VAL A 28 -22.74 2.07 10.05
N HIS A 29 -22.65 1.24 11.05
CA HIS A 29 -22.92 -0.19 11.01
C HIS A 29 -24.13 -0.45 11.89
N VAL A 30 -25.18 -1.06 11.34
CA VAL A 30 -26.42 -1.34 12.05
C VAL A 30 -26.55 -2.84 12.23
N GLY A 31 -26.66 -3.28 13.48
CA GLY A 31 -26.87 -4.67 13.86
C GLY A 31 -28.32 -5.12 13.71
N GLU A 32 -28.56 -6.42 13.66
CA GLU A 32 -29.92 -6.99 13.68
C GLU A 32 -30.69 -6.64 14.99
N SER A 33 -29.96 -6.39 16.08
CA SER A 33 -30.52 -5.89 17.35
C SER A 33 -31.02 -4.44 17.29
N GLY A 34 -30.73 -3.71 16.21
CA GLY A 34 -30.97 -2.27 16.10
C GLY A 34 -29.85 -1.39 16.64
N ASP A 35 -28.85 -1.98 17.31
CA ASP A 35 -27.70 -1.23 17.80
C ASP A 35 -26.90 -0.65 16.62
N LYS A 36 -26.30 0.51 16.86
CA LYS A 36 -25.48 1.21 15.88
C LYS A 36 -24.04 1.33 16.36
N LEU A 37 -23.10 1.22 15.45
CA LEU A 37 -21.70 1.51 15.64
C LEU A 37 -21.23 2.43 14.52
N TRP A 38 -20.64 3.55 14.87
CA TRP A 38 -20.04 4.45 13.88
C TRP A 38 -18.54 4.20 13.81
N THR A 39 -17.98 4.26 12.61
CA THR A 39 -16.53 4.26 12.39
C THR A 39 -16.11 5.57 11.76
N VAL A 40 -15.09 6.21 12.34
CA VAL A 40 -14.41 7.37 11.77
C VAL A 40 -13.02 6.96 11.36
N ARG A 41 -12.74 7.02 10.06
CA ARG A 41 -11.47 6.59 9.47
C ARG A 41 -10.54 7.76 9.25
N VAL A 42 -9.32 7.59 9.71
CA VAL A 42 -8.22 8.55 9.60
C VAL A 42 -7.07 7.94 8.81
N ALA A 43 -6.49 8.72 7.90
CA ALA A 43 -5.24 8.32 7.24
C ALA A 43 -4.10 8.25 8.26
N SER A 44 -3.33 7.19 8.21
CA SER A 44 -2.16 7.02 9.05
C SER A 44 -0.97 6.56 8.21
N PRO A 45 0.24 7.00 8.50
CA PRO A 45 1.43 6.39 7.94
C PRO A 45 1.59 4.96 8.49
N ARG A 46 2.40 4.18 7.81
CA ARG A 46 2.69 2.80 8.22
C ARG A 46 3.67 2.73 9.39
N LEU A 47 4.60 3.68 9.45
CA LEU A 47 5.55 3.83 10.54
C LEU A 47 5.09 4.97 11.43
N LEU A 48 4.85 4.68 12.69
CA LEU A 48 4.33 5.60 13.70
C LEU A 48 5.30 5.73 14.87
N SER A 49 5.37 6.92 15.44
CA SER A 49 5.99 7.11 16.75
C SER A 49 5.08 6.60 17.87
N THR A 50 5.66 6.25 19.00
CA THR A 50 4.87 5.89 20.19
C THR A 50 4.04 7.06 20.70
N GLU A 51 4.46 8.29 20.46
CA GLU A 51 3.72 9.50 20.76
C GLU A 51 2.42 9.57 19.97
N THR A 52 2.47 9.41 18.63
CA THR A 52 1.28 9.36 17.78
C THR A 52 0.33 8.21 18.16
N ILE A 53 0.88 7.06 18.55
CA ILE A 53 0.04 5.94 19.02
C ILE A 53 -0.66 6.30 20.32
N ARG A 54 0.00 6.98 21.27
CA ARG A 54 -0.63 7.46 22.51
C ARG A 54 -1.73 8.48 22.22
N GLU A 55 -1.51 9.42 21.31
CA GLU A 55 -2.57 10.35 20.88
C GLU A 55 -3.81 9.63 20.35
N HIS A 56 -3.61 8.58 19.53
CA HIS A 56 -4.74 7.75 19.07
C HIS A 56 -5.44 7.05 20.24
N CYS A 57 -4.70 6.56 21.23
CA CYS A 57 -5.27 5.92 22.41
C CYS A 57 -6.06 6.93 23.26
N ASP A 58 -5.51 8.10 23.52
CA ASP A 58 -6.19 9.16 24.31
C ASP A 58 -7.52 9.59 23.66
N ILE A 59 -7.53 9.75 22.35
CA ILE A 59 -8.76 10.05 21.59
C ILE A 59 -9.74 8.88 21.67
N ALA A 60 -9.27 7.64 21.54
CA ALA A 60 -10.12 6.45 21.61
C ALA A 60 -10.72 6.27 23.01
N GLU A 61 -9.97 6.50 24.07
CA GLU A 61 -10.47 6.46 25.45
C GLU A 61 -11.56 7.51 25.68
N LYS A 62 -11.36 8.72 25.17
CA LYS A 62 -12.30 9.83 25.35
C LYS A 62 -13.62 9.64 24.61
N TYR A 63 -13.59 9.13 23.37
CA TYR A 63 -14.77 9.10 22.49
C TYR A 63 -15.28 7.71 22.12
N CYS A 64 -14.43 6.69 22.19
CA CYS A 64 -14.67 5.37 21.64
C CYS A 64 -14.60 4.25 22.68
N ASP A 65 -14.72 4.60 23.97
CA ASP A 65 -14.65 3.65 25.07
C ASP A 65 -13.37 2.77 25.05
N GLY A 66 -12.26 3.36 24.53
CA GLY A 66 -10.94 2.71 24.35
C GLY A 66 -10.81 1.84 23.11
N TYR A 67 -11.78 1.86 22.19
CA TYR A 67 -11.76 0.98 21.02
C TYR A 67 -11.36 1.69 19.72
N LEU A 68 -10.33 1.17 19.08
CA LEU A 68 -9.92 1.54 17.74
C LEU A 68 -9.44 0.30 16.96
N ARG A 69 -9.30 0.38 15.64
CA ARG A 69 -8.65 -0.67 14.84
C ARG A 69 -7.80 -0.10 13.73
N TYR A 70 -6.76 -0.82 13.37
CA TYR A 70 -5.96 -0.57 12.17
C TYR A 70 -6.52 -1.33 10.99
N THR A 71 -6.56 -0.70 9.81
CA THR A 71 -7.01 -1.34 8.58
C THR A 71 -5.83 -1.88 7.77
N THR A 72 -6.12 -2.81 6.84
CA THR A 72 -5.10 -3.36 5.93
C THR A 72 -4.46 -2.32 5.00
N ARG A 73 -5.05 -1.12 4.91
CA ARG A 73 -4.53 0.01 4.13
C ARG A 73 -3.97 1.13 4.99
N ASN A 74 -3.42 0.76 6.15
CA ASN A 74 -2.73 1.67 7.07
C ASN A 74 -3.60 2.86 7.54
N ASN A 75 -4.92 2.66 7.68
CA ASN A 75 -5.77 3.66 8.34
C ASN A 75 -6.01 3.27 9.78
N VAL A 76 -6.33 4.25 10.59
CA VAL A 76 -6.92 4.07 11.93
C VAL A 76 -8.42 4.31 11.84
N GLU A 77 -9.22 3.45 12.45
CA GLU A 77 -10.66 3.64 12.62
C GLU A 77 -11.02 3.72 14.08
N PHE A 78 -11.64 4.82 14.44
CA PHE A 78 -12.22 5.06 15.75
C PHE A 78 -13.63 4.48 15.78
N LEU A 79 -13.91 3.63 16.78
CA LEU A 79 -15.15 2.85 16.88
C LEU A 79 -16.07 3.51 17.93
N VAL A 80 -17.06 4.26 17.48
CA VAL A 80 -17.95 5.08 18.33
C VAL A 80 -19.27 4.35 18.54
N SER A 81 -19.64 4.12 19.79
CA SER A 81 -20.92 3.47 20.19
C SER A 81 -22.03 4.47 20.50
N ASP A 82 -21.69 5.72 20.84
CA ASP A 82 -22.64 6.80 21.14
C ASP A 82 -22.60 7.89 20.07
N GLU A 83 -23.72 8.09 19.37
CA GLU A 83 -23.85 9.11 18.30
C GLU A 83 -23.49 10.51 18.75
N LYS A 84 -23.75 10.85 20.02
CA LYS A 84 -23.44 12.18 20.59
C LYS A 84 -21.94 12.48 20.62
N LYS A 85 -21.10 11.45 20.67
CA LYS A 85 -19.64 11.56 20.68
C LYS A 85 -19.06 11.74 19.25
N LEU A 86 -19.86 11.51 18.19
CA LEU A 86 -19.36 11.48 16.81
C LEU A 86 -18.84 12.85 16.33
N GLU A 87 -19.62 13.90 16.44
CA GLU A 87 -19.21 15.24 15.99
C GLU A 87 -18.08 15.85 16.84
N PRO A 88 -18.10 15.71 18.19
CA PRO A 88 -16.96 16.10 19.01
C PRO A 88 -15.65 15.37 18.63
N LEU A 89 -15.71 14.07 18.34
CA LEU A 89 -14.56 13.29 17.87
C LEU A 89 -14.02 13.84 16.53
N LYS A 90 -14.90 14.06 15.55
CA LYS A 90 -14.50 14.61 14.25
C LYS A 90 -13.83 15.98 14.37
N LYS A 91 -14.36 16.82 15.25
CA LYS A 91 -13.79 18.14 15.53
C LYS A 91 -12.38 17.99 16.12
N GLU A 92 -12.20 17.18 17.16
CA GLU A 92 -10.88 16.98 17.78
C GLU A 92 -9.86 16.38 16.80
N LEU A 93 -10.27 15.39 15.98
CA LEU A 93 -9.41 14.85 14.94
C LEU A 93 -8.95 15.92 13.95
N LYS A 94 -9.85 16.81 13.54
CA LYS A 94 -9.53 17.92 12.64
C LYS A 94 -8.60 18.94 13.29
N ASP A 95 -8.87 19.30 14.54
CA ASP A 95 -8.09 20.29 15.30
C ASP A 95 -6.65 19.80 15.54
N ARG A 96 -6.46 18.50 15.71
CA ARG A 96 -5.13 17.85 15.79
C ARG A 96 -4.48 17.59 14.43
N GLY A 97 -5.13 17.95 13.31
CA GLY A 97 -4.60 17.78 11.96
C GLY A 97 -4.71 16.36 11.39
N PHE A 98 -5.45 15.46 12.02
CA PHE A 98 -5.71 14.11 11.49
C PHE A 98 -6.64 14.18 10.27
N LYS A 99 -6.27 13.46 9.21
CA LYS A 99 -6.94 13.49 7.91
C LYS A 99 -8.00 12.40 7.79
N MET A 100 -9.27 12.77 7.87
CA MET A 100 -10.40 11.85 7.71
C MET A 100 -10.72 11.60 6.24
N GLY A 101 -11.01 10.35 5.85
CA GLY A 101 -11.36 10.03 4.47
C GLY A 101 -11.21 8.55 4.09
N GLY A 102 -11.02 8.30 2.80
CA GLY A 102 -10.74 6.96 2.26
C GLY A 102 -11.89 5.96 2.30
N ILE A 103 -13.13 6.43 2.49
CA ILE A 103 -14.36 5.63 2.43
C ILE A 103 -15.26 6.19 1.32
N GLY A 104 -15.90 5.30 0.57
CA GLY A 104 -16.82 5.69 -0.50
C GLY A 104 -16.11 5.96 -1.83
N PRO A 105 -16.68 6.82 -2.71
CA PRO A 105 -16.17 7.10 -4.04
C PRO A 105 -14.98 8.08 -4.00
N HIS A 106 -13.92 7.66 -3.32
CA HIS A 106 -12.69 8.42 -3.09
C HIS A 106 -11.48 7.52 -3.30
N ILE A 107 -10.28 8.09 -3.33
CA ILE A 107 -9.09 7.27 -3.23
C ILE A 107 -9.00 6.66 -1.81
N THR A 108 -8.45 5.46 -1.73
CA THR A 108 -8.10 4.85 -0.43
C THR A 108 -6.69 5.27 -0.02
N ASN A 109 -6.36 5.09 1.26
CA ASN A 109 -4.96 5.19 1.66
C ASN A 109 -4.11 4.17 0.90
N VAL A 110 -2.84 4.46 0.71
CA VAL A 110 -1.92 3.70 -0.14
C VAL A 110 -1.33 2.54 0.63
N VAL A 111 -1.55 1.30 0.15
CA VAL A 111 -0.82 0.14 0.66
C VAL A 111 0.57 0.12 0.02
N HIS A 112 1.61 -0.10 0.82
CA HIS A 112 2.98 -0.06 0.29
C HIS A 112 3.93 -1.02 1.01
N THR A 113 5.04 -1.29 0.36
CA THR A 113 6.13 -2.13 0.86
C THR A 113 7.08 -1.34 1.75
N GLN A 114 8.10 -1.99 2.31
CA GLN A 114 9.03 -1.36 3.25
C GLN A 114 9.89 -0.28 2.62
N GLY A 115 10.25 -0.44 1.34
CA GLY A 115 11.14 0.51 0.68
C GLY A 115 12.52 0.60 1.35
N TRP A 116 13.11 1.76 1.34
CA TRP A 116 14.44 1.97 1.94
C TRP A 116 14.48 1.94 3.46
N VAL A 117 13.33 1.85 4.13
CA VAL A 117 13.33 1.72 5.61
C VAL A 117 14.21 0.53 6.03
N HIS A 118 13.97 -0.64 5.43
CA HIS A 118 14.84 -1.81 5.66
C HIS A 118 14.67 -2.95 4.63
N CYS A 119 14.12 -2.69 3.47
CA CYS A 119 14.03 -3.72 2.43
C CYS A 119 15.34 -3.79 1.64
N HIS A 120 15.93 -4.99 1.62
CA HIS A 120 17.23 -5.23 0.99
C HIS A 120 17.22 -5.00 -0.53
N SER A 121 16.17 -5.45 -1.22
CA SER A 121 16.02 -5.33 -2.68
C SER A 121 15.25 -4.08 -3.13
N ALA A 122 15.03 -3.12 -2.24
CA ALA A 122 14.28 -1.92 -2.59
C ALA A 122 15.02 -1.05 -3.60
N CYS A 123 14.32 -0.71 -4.66
CA CYS A 123 14.74 0.17 -5.73
C CYS A 123 14.40 1.65 -5.43
N THR A 124 13.36 1.90 -4.63
CA THR A 124 12.91 3.24 -4.24
C THR A 124 12.51 3.33 -2.78
N ASP A 125 12.43 4.55 -2.25
CA ASP A 125 11.80 4.85 -0.97
C ASP A 125 10.27 4.82 -1.13
N ALA A 126 9.68 3.67 -0.81
CA ALA A 126 8.22 3.51 -0.90
C ALA A 126 7.46 4.43 0.07
N SER A 127 7.99 4.69 1.26
CA SER A 127 7.35 5.55 2.26
C SER A 127 7.36 7.01 1.85
N GLY A 128 8.50 7.51 1.37
CA GLY A 128 8.62 8.87 0.84
C GLY A 128 7.74 9.10 -0.40
N LEU A 129 7.70 8.12 -1.31
CA LEU A 129 6.84 8.20 -2.49
C LEU A 129 5.35 8.23 -2.11
N VAL A 130 4.91 7.39 -1.15
CA VAL A 130 3.53 7.43 -0.63
C VAL A 130 3.21 8.78 -0.01
N LYS A 131 4.13 9.36 0.76
CA LYS A 131 3.95 10.71 1.33
C LYS A 131 3.79 11.75 0.23
N ALA A 132 4.65 11.74 -0.79
CA ALA A 132 4.57 12.66 -1.92
C ALA A 132 3.24 12.52 -2.71
N MET A 133 2.80 11.27 -2.95
CA MET A 133 1.50 11.00 -3.58
C MET A 133 0.33 11.51 -2.75
N MET A 134 0.30 11.22 -1.45
CA MET A 134 -0.81 11.63 -0.58
C MET A 134 -0.87 13.13 -0.37
N ASP A 135 0.26 13.84 -0.33
CA ASP A 135 0.30 15.30 -0.25
C ASP A 135 -0.43 15.94 -1.46
N GLU A 136 -0.24 15.38 -2.66
CA GLU A 136 -0.85 15.91 -3.89
C GLU A 136 -2.29 15.41 -4.11
N LEU A 137 -2.62 14.21 -3.62
CA LEU A 137 -3.91 13.57 -3.85
C LEU A 137 -4.88 13.70 -2.67
N TYR A 138 -4.54 14.49 -1.67
CA TYR A 138 -5.32 14.56 -0.43
C TYR A 138 -6.79 14.96 -0.65
N GLU A 139 -7.07 15.87 -1.57
CA GLU A 139 -8.46 16.26 -1.90
C GLU A 139 -9.32 15.07 -2.39
N TYR A 140 -8.72 14.15 -3.13
CA TYR A 140 -9.39 12.92 -3.58
C TYR A 140 -9.61 11.92 -2.47
N PHE A 141 -8.87 12.01 -1.38
CA PHE A 141 -9.06 11.17 -0.20
C PHE A 141 -10.18 11.69 0.71
N GLU A 142 -10.26 13.01 0.89
CA GLU A 142 -11.17 13.66 1.84
C GLU A 142 -12.52 14.04 1.21
N SER A 143 -12.52 14.75 0.08
CA SER A 143 -13.70 15.50 -0.38
C SER A 143 -14.07 15.31 -1.83
N LYS A 144 -13.09 15.19 -2.74
CA LYS A 144 -13.34 15.15 -4.18
C LYS A 144 -13.85 13.77 -4.62
N LYS A 145 -15.12 13.73 -5.01
CA LYS A 145 -15.80 12.50 -5.41
C LYS A 145 -15.32 11.98 -6.77
N LEU A 146 -15.08 10.68 -6.81
CA LEU A 146 -14.78 9.91 -8.02
C LEU A 146 -16.02 9.09 -8.45
N PRO A 147 -16.07 8.56 -9.68
CA PRO A 147 -17.15 7.65 -10.11
C PRO A 147 -17.31 6.43 -9.19
N ASN A 148 -16.20 5.91 -8.67
CA ASN A 148 -16.15 4.85 -7.67
C ASN A 148 -14.84 4.98 -6.87
N LYS A 149 -14.67 4.12 -5.83
CA LYS A 149 -13.42 4.10 -5.05
C LYS A 149 -12.24 3.69 -5.93
N VAL A 150 -11.10 4.34 -5.73
CA VAL A 150 -9.83 4.00 -6.37
C VAL A 150 -8.83 3.55 -5.32
N ARG A 151 -8.28 2.35 -5.49
CA ARG A 151 -7.26 1.78 -4.61
C ARG A 151 -5.87 2.00 -5.19
N LEU A 152 -4.99 2.54 -4.37
CA LEU A 152 -3.61 2.81 -4.73
C LEU A 152 -2.66 1.83 -4.01
N ALA A 153 -1.57 1.47 -4.68
CA ALA A 153 -0.50 0.67 -4.10
C ALA A 153 0.88 1.13 -4.58
N VAL A 154 1.91 0.89 -3.76
CA VAL A 154 3.31 1.13 -4.10
C VAL A 154 4.13 -0.10 -3.74
N ALA A 155 4.89 -0.62 -4.70
CA ALA A 155 5.87 -1.68 -4.51
C ALA A 155 7.28 -1.15 -4.79
N CYS A 156 8.20 -1.37 -3.87
CA CYS A 156 9.57 -0.90 -3.97
C CYS A 156 10.47 -1.69 -4.94
N CYS A 157 9.96 -2.77 -5.52
CA CYS A 157 10.61 -3.57 -6.56
C CYS A 157 9.58 -4.50 -7.25
N VAL A 158 9.99 -5.19 -8.30
CA VAL A 158 9.12 -6.11 -9.07
C VAL A 158 8.70 -7.38 -8.31
N ASN A 159 9.16 -7.60 -7.09
CA ASN A 159 8.61 -8.65 -6.22
C ASN A 159 7.17 -8.36 -5.77
N MET A 160 6.70 -7.10 -5.91
CA MET A 160 5.30 -6.70 -5.76
C MET A 160 4.65 -7.14 -4.43
N CYS A 161 5.39 -7.10 -3.32
CA CYS A 161 4.90 -7.49 -1.98
C CYS A 161 3.72 -6.64 -1.48
N GLY A 162 3.44 -5.51 -2.13
CA GLY A 162 2.36 -4.57 -1.78
C GLY A 162 1.22 -4.63 -2.77
N ALA A 163 0.29 -5.52 -2.68
CA ALA A 163 -1.04 -5.54 -3.32
C ALA A 163 -1.18 -4.89 -4.73
N VAL A 164 -0.16 -5.00 -5.59
CA VAL A 164 -0.08 -4.31 -6.90
C VAL A 164 -1.26 -4.68 -7.79
N HIS A 165 -1.40 -5.98 -8.10
CA HIS A 165 -2.47 -6.46 -8.96
C HIS A 165 -3.86 -6.48 -8.31
N CYS A 166 -3.94 -6.16 -7.01
CA CYS A 166 -5.19 -6.00 -6.27
C CYS A 166 -5.66 -4.55 -6.22
N SER A 167 -4.88 -3.62 -6.77
CA SER A 167 -5.15 -2.18 -6.73
C SER A 167 -5.48 -1.65 -8.12
N ASP A 168 -6.32 -0.60 -8.16
CA ASP A 168 -6.77 -0.02 -9.42
C ASP A 168 -5.61 0.70 -10.13
N ILE A 169 -4.73 1.34 -9.35
CA ILE A 169 -3.49 1.95 -9.82
C ILE A 169 -2.36 1.50 -8.90
N ALA A 170 -1.25 1.03 -9.45
CA ALA A 170 -0.09 0.69 -8.65
C ALA A 170 1.20 1.19 -9.28
N VAL A 171 2.08 1.64 -8.41
CA VAL A 171 3.45 2.06 -8.71
C VAL A 171 4.38 0.93 -8.37
N VAL A 172 5.25 0.56 -9.30
CA VAL A 172 6.23 -0.51 -9.13
C VAL A 172 7.61 0.03 -9.46
N ALA A 173 8.49 0.08 -8.47
CA ALA A 173 9.87 0.43 -8.76
C ALA A 173 10.58 -0.73 -9.45
N VAL A 174 11.45 -0.41 -10.40
CA VAL A 174 12.08 -1.38 -11.29
C VAL A 174 13.58 -1.18 -11.33
N HIS A 175 14.33 -2.24 -11.08
CA HIS A 175 15.76 -2.29 -11.35
C HIS A 175 15.99 -2.42 -12.85
N THR A 176 17.07 -1.81 -13.33
CA THR A 176 17.43 -1.79 -14.76
C THR A 176 18.76 -2.48 -15.06
N LYS A 177 19.44 -2.95 -14.02
CA LYS A 177 20.76 -3.56 -14.11
C LYS A 177 20.69 -5.08 -13.94
N VAL A 178 21.36 -5.81 -14.79
CA VAL A 178 21.66 -7.22 -14.52
C VAL A 178 22.55 -7.28 -13.28
N PRO A 179 22.25 -8.16 -12.31
CA PRO A 179 23.05 -8.23 -11.08
C PRO A 179 24.52 -8.49 -11.35
N VAL A 180 25.39 -7.76 -10.68
CA VAL A 180 26.85 -7.93 -10.73
C VAL A 180 27.31 -8.78 -9.57
N ILE A 181 28.21 -9.71 -9.81
CA ILE A 181 28.66 -10.70 -8.84
C ILE A 181 30.09 -10.37 -8.41
N ALA A 182 30.32 -10.15 -7.11
CA ALA A 182 31.64 -10.08 -6.51
C ALA A 182 32.11 -11.52 -6.21
N HIS A 183 32.72 -12.16 -7.22
CA HIS A 183 33.06 -13.58 -7.20
C HIS A 183 34.02 -13.96 -6.06
N GLU A 184 34.92 -13.06 -5.69
CA GLU A 184 35.87 -13.23 -4.61
C GLU A 184 35.23 -13.47 -3.23
N ASN A 185 34.09 -12.84 -3.02
CA ASN A 185 33.36 -12.93 -1.76
C ASN A 185 32.28 -14.03 -1.75
N PHE A 186 31.93 -14.56 -2.92
CA PHE A 186 30.82 -15.48 -3.09
C PHE A 186 30.95 -16.74 -2.25
N LYS A 187 32.10 -17.41 -2.32
CA LYS A 187 32.34 -18.70 -1.64
C LYS A 187 32.15 -18.63 -0.12
N ASN A 188 32.48 -17.49 0.48
CA ASN A 188 32.46 -17.32 1.94
C ASN A 188 31.07 -16.89 2.47
N MET A 189 30.20 -16.41 1.62
CA MET A 189 28.94 -15.76 2.02
C MET A 189 27.69 -16.41 1.44
N CYS A 190 27.84 -17.22 0.39
CA CYS A 190 26.68 -17.71 -0.36
C CYS A 190 26.74 -19.22 -0.61
N GLU A 191 25.56 -19.82 -0.67
CA GLU A 191 25.37 -21.21 -1.07
C GLU A 191 24.89 -21.30 -2.51
N LEU A 192 25.59 -22.04 -3.35
CA LEU A 192 25.24 -22.22 -4.77
C LEU A 192 23.79 -22.66 -5.00
N PRO A 193 23.28 -23.72 -4.34
CA PRO A 193 21.91 -24.19 -4.56
C PRO A 193 20.86 -23.12 -4.22
N THR A 194 21.04 -22.42 -3.11
CA THR A 194 20.14 -21.37 -2.63
C THR A 194 20.07 -20.21 -3.62
N VAL A 195 21.22 -19.76 -4.12
CA VAL A 195 21.29 -18.65 -5.10
C VAL A 195 20.67 -19.05 -6.43
N ILE A 196 20.97 -20.27 -6.94
CA ILE A 196 20.39 -20.77 -8.18
C ILE A 196 18.87 -20.93 -8.04
N GLY A 197 18.43 -21.55 -6.94
CA GLY A 197 17.02 -21.79 -6.65
C GLY A 197 16.20 -20.51 -6.43
N SER A 198 16.84 -19.41 -6.03
CA SER A 198 16.15 -18.11 -5.81
C SER A 198 15.70 -17.45 -7.12
N CYS A 199 16.23 -17.86 -8.28
CA CYS A 199 15.94 -17.23 -9.56
C CYS A 199 14.66 -17.75 -10.18
N PRO A 200 13.55 -16.98 -10.26
CA PRO A 200 12.27 -17.46 -10.80
C PRO A 200 12.31 -17.73 -12.30
N THR A 201 13.22 -17.10 -13.05
CA THR A 201 13.39 -17.28 -14.50
C THR A 201 14.50 -18.25 -14.87
N ARG A 202 15.15 -18.89 -13.88
CA ARG A 202 16.31 -19.76 -14.09
C ARG A 202 17.45 -19.10 -14.88
N ALA A 203 17.65 -17.81 -14.63
CA ALA A 203 18.74 -17.04 -15.26
C ALA A 203 20.12 -17.37 -14.64
N ILE A 204 20.17 -18.00 -13.46
CA ILE A 204 21.39 -18.27 -12.73
C ILE A 204 21.83 -19.73 -12.93
N SER A 205 23.09 -19.93 -13.23
CA SER A 205 23.70 -21.25 -13.38
C SER A 205 25.09 -21.29 -12.69
N PRO A 206 25.62 -22.48 -12.35
CA PRO A 206 26.95 -22.60 -11.75
C PRO A 206 28.04 -22.07 -12.68
N ASP A 207 29.09 -21.48 -12.09
CA ASP A 207 30.35 -21.14 -12.75
C ASP A 207 31.50 -21.87 -11.99
N PRO A 208 31.86 -23.09 -12.39
CA PRO A 208 32.90 -23.86 -11.70
C PRO A 208 34.28 -23.20 -11.75
N ALA A 209 34.57 -22.48 -12.85
CA ALA A 209 35.88 -21.81 -13.01
C ALA A 209 36.11 -20.73 -11.96
N LYS A 210 35.03 -20.01 -11.59
CA LYS A 210 35.07 -18.96 -10.57
C LYS A 210 34.61 -19.45 -9.19
N LYS A 211 34.26 -20.72 -9.06
CA LYS A 211 33.65 -21.29 -7.83
C LYS A 211 32.47 -20.44 -7.35
N SER A 212 31.60 -20.01 -8.28
CA SER A 212 30.54 -19.02 -8.09
C SER A 212 29.36 -19.35 -9.02
N VAL A 213 28.59 -18.34 -9.41
CA VAL A 213 27.50 -18.43 -10.38
C VAL A 213 27.72 -17.45 -11.53
N LYS A 214 27.02 -17.73 -12.65
CA LYS A 214 26.90 -16.79 -13.79
C LYS A 214 25.42 -16.49 -14.03
N ILE A 215 25.12 -15.30 -14.54
CA ILE A 215 23.78 -14.80 -14.81
C ILE A 215 23.59 -14.62 -16.30
N ASN A 216 22.55 -15.23 -16.86
CA ASN A 216 22.13 -14.98 -18.24
C ASN A 216 21.26 -13.71 -18.25
N ALA A 217 21.76 -12.66 -18.89
CA ALA A 217 21.11 -11.35 -18.98
C ALA A 217 19.74 -11.42 -19.68
N GLU A 218 19.61 -12.23 -20.73
CA GLU A 218 18.36 -12.34 -21.51
C GLU A 218 17.20 -12.98 -20.72
N LYS A 219 17.55 -13.83 -19.75
CA LYS A 219 16.57 -14.48 -18.86
C LYS A 219 16.31 -13.71 -17.58
N CYS A 220 17.13 -12.69 -17.30
CA CYS A 220 17.00 -11.91 -16.06
C CYS A 220 15.79 -10.99 -16.11
N MET A 221 14.91 -11.10 -15.11
CA MET A 221 13.74 -10.21 -14.96
C MET A 221 13.96 -9.07 -13.97
N TYR A 222 15.18 -8.82 -13.54
CA TYR A 222 15.58 -7.72 -12.66
C TYR A 222 14.84 -7.68 -11.30
N CYS A 223 14.43 -8.83 -10.76
CA CYS A 223 13.65 -8.90 -9.52
C CYS A 223 14.46 -8.72 -8.23
N GLY A 224 15.77 -8.95 -8.26
CA GLY A 224 16.64 -8.82 -7.09
C GLY A 224 16.60 -10.00 -6.09
N ASN A 225 15.88 -11.10 -6.37
CA ASN A 225 15.83 -12.23 -5.44
C ASN A 225 17.20 -12.83 -5.14
N CYS A 226 18.09 -12.88 -6.11
CA CYS A 226 19.47 -13.34 -5.90
C CYS A 226 20.26 -12.43 -4.95
N PHE A 227 20.01 -11.13 -4.99
CA PHE A 227 20.61 -10.17 -4.07
C PHE A 227 20.13 -10.35 -2.62
N THR A 228 18.88 -10.76 -2.42
CA THR A 228 18.32 -10.97 -1.07
C THR A 228 18.91 -12.19 -0.37
N VAL A 229 19.37 -13.19 -1.12
CA VAL A 229 19.96 -14.44 -0.56
C VAL A 229 21.48 -14.48 -0.62
N CYS A 230 22.10 -13.57 -1.40
CA CYS A 230 23.54 -13.52 -1.57
C CYS A 230 24.02 -12.06 -1.66
N PRO A 231 24.49 -11.44 -0.56
CA PRO A 231 24.92 -10.05 -0.54
C PRO A 231 26.01 -9.67 -1.56
N PRO A 232 26.96 -10.57 -1.93
CA PRO A 232 27.90 -10.34 -3.02
C PRO A 232 27.29 -10.13 -4.42
N ILE A 233 25.98 -10.37 -4.59
CA ILE A 233 25.28 -10.13 -5.86
C ILE A 233 24.53 -8.80 -5.75
N SER A 234 25.01 -7.73 -6.40
CA SER A 234 24.38 -6.41 -6.36
C SER A 234 23.56 -6.11 -7.62
N ILE A 235 22.33 -5.63 -7.43
CA ILE A 235 21.42 -5.21 -8.52
C ILE A 235 21.17 -3.69 -8.52
N LYS A 236 21.47 -3.01 -7.43
CA LYS A 236 21.16 -1.58 -7.27
C LYS A 236 21.92 -0.70 -8.27
N ASP A 237 21.20 0.21 -8.89
CA ASP A 237 21.73 1.25 -9.77
C ASP A 237 20.92 2.54 -9.56
N PRO A 238 21.26 3.37 -8.55
CA PRO A 238 20.49 4.55 -8.19
C PRO A 238 20.28 5.56 -9.31
N GLU A 239 21.18 5.57 -10.32
CA GLU A 239 21.11 6.49 -11.46
C GLU A 239 20.14 6.01 -12.56
N ARG A 240 19.93 4.70 -12.66
CA ARG A 240 19.14 4.08 -13.73
C ARG A 240 17.88 3.39 -13.24
N ASP A 241 17.80 3.07 -11.95
CA ASP A 241 16.61 2.48 -11.38
C ASP A 241 15.42 3.42 -11.55
N GLY A 242 14.28 2.89 -11.87
CA GLY A 242 13.10 3.65 -12.25
C GLY A 242 11.80 3.16 -11.62
N ILE A 243 10.74 3.72 -12.14
CA ILE A 243 9.37 3.44 -11.66
C ILE A 243 8.46 3.16 -12.84
N ALA A 244 7.74 2.05 -12.79
CA ALA A 244 6.68 1.70 -13.70
C ALA A 244 5.30 1.97 -13.06
N ILE A 245 4.28 2.23 -13.89
CA ILE A 245 2.90 2.38 -13.44
C ILE A 245 2.03 1.34 -14.15
N VAL A 246 1.26 0.59 -13.35
CA VAL A 246 0.30 -0.41 -13.81
C VAL A 246 -1.11 -0.04 -13.35
N VAL A 247 -2.13 -0.32 -14.17
CA VAL A 247 -3.52 0.09 -13.94
C VAL A 247 -4.49 -1.05 -14.22
N GLY A 248 -5.65 -1.04 -13.57
CA GLY A 248 -6.76 -1.95 -13.83
C GLY A 248 -6.69 -3.28 -13.07
N GLY A 249 -5.86 -3.36 -12.02
CA GLY A 249 -5.84 -4.51 -11.12
C GLY A 249 -7.12 -4.61 -10.28
N LYS A 250 -7.63 -5.84 -10.12
CA LYS A 250 -8.87 -6.10 -9.41
C LYS A 250 -8.88 -7.53 -8.86
N VAL A 251 -9.15 -7.68 -7.57
CA VAL A 251 -9.23 -9.01 -6.94
C VAL A 251 -10.51 -9.72 -7.36
N ASN A 252 -11.65 -9.14 -7.04
CA ASN A 252 -12.96 -9.73 -7.32
C ASN A 252 -14.09 -8.71 -7.13
N SER A 253 -15.24 -8.97 -7.75
CA SER A 253 -16.53 -8.40 -7.41
C SER A 253 -17.62 -9.45 -7.67
N LEU A 254 -18.82 -9.23 -7.15
CA LEU A 254 -19.98 -10.08 -7.42
C LEU A 254 -20.27 -10.27 -8.92
N ARG A 255 -19.78 -9.37 -9.76
CA ARG A 255 -20.09 -9.31 -11.20
C ARG A 255 -18.88 -9.49 -12.13
N SER A 256 -17.68 -9.70 -11.62
CA SER A 256 -16.49 -9.84 -12.48
C SER A 256 -15.40 -10.67 -11.83
N ASN A 257 -14.69 -11.44 -12.65
CA ASN A 257 -13.52 -12.20 -12.25
C ASN A 257 -12.34 -11.29 -11.86
N PRO A 258 -11.34 -11.82 -11.12
CA PRO A 258 -10.08 -11.14 -10.87
C PRO A 258 -9.41 -10.70 -12.17
N LYS A 259 -8.77 -9.52 -12.14
CA LYS A 259 -8.01 -9.00 -13.28
C LYS A 259 -6.63 -8.55 -12.80
N PHE A 260 -5.59 -8.96 -13.50
CA PHE A 260 -4.27 -8.39 -13.33
C PHE A 260 -4.21 -6.98 -13.91
N SER A 261 -3.47 -6.11 -13.27
CA SER A 261 -3.17 -4.79 -13.81
C SER A 261 -2.33 -4.89 -15.09
N LYS A 262 -2.49 -3.89 -15.95
CA LYS A 262 -1.73 -3.75 -17.20
C LYS A 262 -0.70 -2.65 -17.06
N LEU A 263 0.46 -2.84 -17.68
CA LEU A 263 1.52 -1.86 -17.74
C LEU A 263 1.08 -0.69 -18.64
N VAL A 264 1.05 0.51 -18.09
CA VAL A 264 0.67 1.74 -18.80
C VAL A 264 1.90 2.62 -19.04
N ILE A 265 2.74 2.78 -18.04
CA ILE A 265 4.00 3.52 -18.15
C ILE A 265 5.13 2.56 -17.74
N PRO A 266 6.00 2.17 -18.68
CA PRO A 266 7.03 1.18 -18.39
C PRO A 266 8.18 1.73 -17.55
N TYR A 267 8.47 3.03 -17.66
CA TYR A 267 9.58 3.63 -16.97
C TYR A 267 9.41 5.15 -16.78
N ILE A 268 9.66 5.59 -15.56
CA ILE A 268 9.88 6.99 -15.16
C ILE A 268 11.11 7.00 -14.27
N SER A 269 11.99 7.98 -14.38
CA SER A 269 13.15 8.14 -13.51
C SER A 269 12.75 8.16 -12.04
N ASN A 270 13.52 7.49 -11.20
CA ASN A 270 13.34 7.51 -9.75
C ASN A 270 13.95 8.79 -9.18
N GLU A 271 13.15 9.80 -8.92
CA GLU A 271 13.56 11.16 -8.53
C GLU A 271 13.12 11.51 -7.09
N PRO A 272 13.72 10.89 -6.03
CA PRO A 272 13.46 11.31 -4.67
C PRO A 272 13.91 12.76 -4.42
N PRO A 273 13.33 13.46 -3.43
CA PRO A 273 12.36 12.97 -2.44
C PRO A 273 10.90 13.20 -2.83
N ARG A 274 10.58 13.79 -3.97
CA ARG A 274 9.20 14.20 -4.31
C ARG A 274 8.59 13.49 -5.52
N TRP A 275 9.39 12.81 -6.35
CA TRP A 275 8.94 12.06 -7.55
C TRP A 275 7.92 12.82 -8.42
N PRO A 276 8.21 14.04 -8.87
CA PRO A 276 7.21 14.93 -9.48
C PRO A 276 6.54 14.32 -10.71
N LYS A 277 7.30 13.64 -11.58
CA LYS A 277 6.77 13.00 -12.79
C LYS A 277 5.85 11.82 -12.47
N VAL A 278 6.18 11.02 -11.45
CA VAL A 278 5.37 9.87 -11.01
C VAL A 278 4.06 10.37 -10.41
N VAL A 279 4.12 11.35 -9.52
CA VAL A 279 2.94 11.93 -8.86
C VAL A 279 2.02 12.59 -9.88
N ALA A 280 2.56 13.37 -10.83
CA ALA A 280 1.80 13.98 -11.92
C ALA A 280 1.12 12.92 -12.81
N ALA A 281 1.82 11.84 -13.15
CA ALA A 281 1.26 10.75 -13.95
C ALA A 281 0.09 10.06 -13.22
N ILE A 282 0.21 9.79 -11.93
CA ILE A 282 -0.88 9.18 -11.13
C ILE A 282 -2.08 10.12 -11.05
N LYS A 283 -1.86 11.42 -10.77
CA LYS A 283 -2.92 12.42 -10.74
C LYS A 283 -3.65 12.48 -12.08
N HIS A 284 -2.92 12.52 -13.18
CA HIS A 284 -3.49 12.50 -14.53
C HIS A 284 -4.35 11.24 -14.79
N ILE A 285 -3.88 10.06 -14.42
CA ILE A 285 -4.65 8.81 -14.54
C ILE A 285 -5.96 8.89 -13.75
N ILE A 286 -5.95 9.44 -12.54
CA ILE A 286 -7.14 9.63 -11.71
C ILE A 286 -8.10 10.63 -12.38
N GLU A 287 -7.59 11.73 -12.93
CA GLU A 287 -8.39 12.75 -13.62
C GLU A 287 -9.05 12.20 -14.91
N VAL A 288 -8.30 11.44 -15.70
CA VAL A 288 -8.82 10.74 -16.88
C VAL A 288 -9.95 9.78 -16.50
N TYR A 289 -9.75 9.01 -15.43
CA TYR A 289 -10.77 8.13 -14.89
C TYR A 289 -12.01 8.94 -14.42
N ALA A 290 -11.80 9.99 -13.65
CA ALA A 290 -12.90 10.85 -13.14
C ALA A 290 -13.75 11.47 -14.26
N LYS A 291 -13.10 11.83 -15.40
CA LYS A 291 -13.75 12.46 -16.54
C LYS A 291 -14.53 11.47 -17.43
N ASN A 292 -13.98 10.26 -17.63
CA ASN A 292 -14.48 9.35 -18.66
C ASN A 292 -15.29 8.17 -18.12
N ALA A 293 -15.13 7.81 -16.84
CA ALA A 293 -15.82 6.66 -16.27
C ALA A 293 -17.30 6.97 -15.98
N LYS A 294 -18.15 5.98 -16.21
CA LYS A 294 -19.56 6.05 -15.84
C LYS A 294 -19.72 5.99 -14.31
N LYS A 295 -20.84 6.48 -13.80
CA LYS A 295 -21.18 6.38 -12.38
C LYS A 295 -21.11 4.91 -11.92
N HIS A 296 -20.39 4.65 -10.85
CA HIS A 296 -20.11 3.31 -10.27
C HIS A 296 -19.24 2.39 -11.14
N GLU A 297 -18.66 2.86 -12.24
CA GLU A 297 -17.70 2.08 -13.02
C GLU A 297 -16.39 1.88 -12.25
N ARG A 298 -15.88 0.64 -12.33
CA ARG A 298 -14.62 0.24 -11.68
C ARG A 298 -13.99 -0.96 -12.39
#